data_c40e21767ee448955bf0ede9747cd8e9
#
_entry.id   c40e21767ee448955bf0ede9747cd8e9
#
_cell.length_a   1.000
_cell.length_b   1.000
_cell.length_c   1.000
_cell.angle_alpha   90.00
_cell.angle_beta   90.00
_cell.angle_gamma   90.00
#
_symmetry.space_group_name_H-M   'P 1'
#
loop_
_entity.id
_entity.type
_entity.pdbx_description
1 polymer ?
#
loop_
_entity_poly.entity_id
_entity_poly.type
_entity_poly.pdbx_seq_one_letter_code
_entity_poly.pdbx_strand_id
1 'polypeptide(L)'
;MPELPEVQALTIALRGHLAGRTIEACELASFSALKTFDPPLDALEGRAVTDVDRRGKFVAVEADGLFLVVHFARGGWLTWYEAAPANRARPGRSPLALRVRLDGGAGFDITEMGTEKRLALWVVRALDEVPPLAALGIDPLTPSFTPEALARLLTESGGATLKGVLTTQSVIAGVGNAYSDEALFVAKLSPYRRADRLGPEEIERLHDAVVTVLSEAVERLTGLGIGELKADKKRAMRVHGRTGEPCPECGDTIRQVSFSTKSLQYCPRCQTAGRPLADRRLSRLLK
;
A
#
# COMPACT_ATOMS: atom_id res chain seq x y z
N MET A 1 1.09 1.09 7.23
CA MET A 1 1.23 1.63 5.86
C MET A 1 0.06 1.13 5.05
N PRO A 2 -0.64 1.99 4.33
CA PRO A 2 -1.62 1.55 3.34
C PRO A 2 -0.92 0.71 2.26
N GLU A 3 -1.57 -0.36 1.83
CA GLU A 3 -1.15 -1.24 0.75
C GLU A 3 -2.23 -1.24 -0.33
N LEU A 4 -2.09 -2.03 -1.37
CA LEU A 4 -2.99 -2.05 -2.51
C LEU A 4 -4.49 -2.02 -2.13
N PRO A 5 -5.01 -2.88 -1.25
CA PRO A 5 -6.45 -2.88 -0.97
C PRO A 5 -6.96 -1.59 -0.34
N GLU A 6 -6.23 -1.03 0.64
CA GLU A 6 -6.66 0.24 1.27
C GLU A 6 -6.57 1.40 0.28
N VAL A 7 -5.55 1.41 -0.59
CA VAL A 7 -5.40 2.46 -1.61
C VAL A 7 -6.47 2.32 -2.69
N GLN A 8 -6.84 1.08 -3.08
CA GLN A 8 -7.92 0.82 -4.04
C GLN A 8 -9.27 1.30 -3.51
N ALA A 9 -9.62 0.92 -2.28
CA ALA A 9 -10.87 1.36 -1.66
C ALA A 9 -10.92 2.89 -1.48
N LEU A 10 -9.80 3.51 -1.08
CA LEU A 10 -9.67 4.96 -1.01
C LEU A 10 -9.86 5.62 -2.39
N THR A 11 -9.27 5.06 -3.44
CA THR A 11 -9.41 5.56 -4.83
C THR A 11 -10.86 5.50 -5.29
N ILE A 12 -11.56 4.39 -5.00
CA ILE A 12 -12.99 4.24 -5.33
C ILE A 12 -13.82 5.30 -4.61
N ALA A 13 -13.60 5.48 -3.31
CA ALA A 13 -14.30 6.49 -2.51
C ALA A 13 -14.02 7.92 -3.03
N LEU A 14 -12.74 8.23 -3.30
CA LEU A 14 -12.34 9.54 -3.83
C LEU A 14 -12.92 9.81 -5.21
N ARG A 15 -12.98 8.81 -6.09
CA ARG A 15 -13.63 8.97 -7.40
C ARG A 15 -15.09 9.41 -7.25
N GLY A 16 -15.83 8.84 -6.30
CA GLY A 16 -17.21 9.24 -6.01
C GLY A 16 -17.34 10.65 -5.43
N HIS A 17 -16.36 11.08 -4.64
CA HIS A 17 -16.38 12.42 -4.02
C HIS A 17 -15.86 13.53 -4.93
N LEU A 18 -14.90 13.23 -5.82
CA LEU A 18 -14.16 14.21 -6.59
C LEU A 18 -14.67 14.40 -8.01
N ALA A 19 -15.42 13.43 -8.57
CA ALA A 19 -15.85 13.47 -9.96
C ALA A 19 -16.59 14.77 -10.31
N GLY A 20 -16.05 15.51 -11.29
CA GLY A 20 -16.61 16.77 -11.78
C GLY A 20 -16.47 17.96 -10.85
N ARG A 21 -15.81 17.82 -9.69
CA ARG A 21 -15.55 18.94 -8.79
C ARG A 21 -14.33 19.74 -9.24
N THR A 22 -14.37 21.04 -8.98
CA THR A 22 -13.24 21.93 -9.25
C THR A 22 -12.37 22.10 -8.01
N ILE A 23 -11.06 22.04 -8.19
CA ILE A 23 -10.07 22.34 -7.14
C ILE A 23 -10.02 23.86 -6.96
N GLU A 24 -10.46 24.37 -5.82
CA GLU A 24 -10.43 25.82 -5.53
C GLU A 24 -9.08 26.27 -4.95
N ALA A 25 -8.46 25.45 -4.10
CA ALA A 25 -7.16 25.77 -3.51
C ALA A 25 -6.38 24.55 -3.07
N CYS A 26 -5.06 24.64 -3.15
CA CYS A 26 -4.10 23.65 -2.68
C CYS A 26 -3.16 24.28 -1.63
N GLU A 27 -3.36 23.97 -0.36
CA GLU A 27 -2.62 24.58 0.76
C GLU A 27 -1.54 23.60 1.28
N LEU A 28 -0.29 23.82 0.87
CA LEU A 28 0.85 23.00 1.28
C LEU A 28 1.30 23.36 2.70
N ALA A 29 1.22 22.41 3.64
CA ALA A 29 1.69 22.57 5.02
C ALA A 29 3.06 21.90 5.27
N SER A 30 3.45 20.92 4.46
CA SER A 30 4.75 20.24 4.55
C SER A 30 5.51 20.34 3.23
N PHE A 31 6.45 21.26 3.14
CA PHE A 31 7.26 21.46 1.91
C PHE A 31 8.05 20.23 1.53
N SER A 32 8.55 19.46 2.49
CA SER A 32 9.32 18.22 2.22
C SER A 32 8.48 17.12 1.57
N ALA A 33 7.16 17.21 1.66
CA ALA A 33 6.26 16.23 1.03
C ALA A 33 6.18 16.41 -0.48
N LEU A 34 6.20 17.66 -0.99
CA LEU A 34 6.15 17.95 -2.43
C LEU A 34 7.50 17.66 -3.07
N LYS A 35 7.50 16.88 -4.16
CA LYS A 35 8.71 16.39 -4.85
C LYS A 35 8.95 17.03 -6.21
N THR A 36 7.99 17.81 -6.71
CA THR A 36 8.05 18.51 -7.99
C THR A 36 7.89 20.01 -7.79
N PHE A 37 8.42 20.80 -8.73
CA PHE A 37 8.32 22.25 -8.74
C PHE A 37 7.66 22.77 -10.03
N ASP A 38 7.72 21.99 -11.09
CA ASP A 38 7.06 22.24 -12.36
C ASP A 38 6.33 20.98 -12.82
N PRO A 39 5.01 21.03 -12.98
CA PRO A 39 4.10 22.14 -12.64
C PRO A 39 4.10 22.46 -11.13
N PRO A 40 3.88 23.73 -10.75
CA PRO A 40 3.71 24.09 -9.34
C PRO A 40 2.37 23.55 -8.79
N LEU A 41 2.24 23.46 -7.47
CA LEU A 41 1.04 22.87 -6.83
C LEU A 41 -0.24 23.66 -7.12
N ASP A 42 -0.14 24.99 -7.18
CA ASP A 42 -1.27 25.89 -7.49
C ASP A 42 -1.72 25.82 -8.96
N ALA A 43 -0.94 25.18 -9.85
CA ALA A 43 -1.39 24.88 -11.21
C ALA A 43 -2.62 23.93 -11.25
N LEU A 44 -2.92 23.26 -10.16
CA LEU A 44 -4.15 22.46 -9.99
C LEU A 44 -5.39 23.31 -9.71
N GLU A 45 -5.22 24.55 -9.24
CA GLU A 45 -6.34 25.42 -8.87
C GLU A 45 -7.13 25.87 -10.12
N GLY A 46 -8.44 25.89 -9.99
CA GLY A 46 -9.37 26.18 -11.09
C GLY A 46 -9.62 24.99 -12.03
N ARG A 47 -8.96 23.84 -11.83
CA ARG A 47 -9.14 22.65 -12.70
C ARG A 47 -10.22 21.73 -12.17
N ALA A 48 -10.97 21.15 -13.10
CA ALA A 48 -11.94 20.11 -12.80
C ALA A 48 -11.27 18.75 -12.65
N VAL A 49 -11.63 17.99 -11.62
CA VAL A 49 -11.18 16.61 -11.46
C VAL A 49 -11.89 15.72 -12.48
N THR A 50 -11.10 15.07 -13.33
CA THR A 50 -11.59 14.22 -14.43
C THR A 50 -11.56 12.73 -14.06
N ASP A 51 -10.57 12.28 -13.31
CA ASP A 51 -10.50 10.89 -12.82
C ASP A 51 -9.67 10.78 -11.54
N VAL A 52 -9.82 9.63 -10.87
CA VAL A 52 -8.96 9.19 -9.75
C VAL A 52 -8.58 7.75 -9.99
N ASP A 53 -7.29 7.47 -10.10
CA ASP A 53 -6.77 6.13 -10.38
C ASP A 53 -5.77 5.67 -9.30
N ARG A 54 -5.57 4.34 -9.22
CA ARG A 54 -4.58 3.71 -8.37
C ARG A 54 -3.44 3.11 -9.21
N ARG A 55 -2.23 3.39 -8.80
CA ARG A 55 -1.02 2.73 -9.32
C ARG A 55 -0.23 2.14 -8.15
N GLY A 56 -0.26 0.83 -7.99
CA GLY A 56 0.37 0.16 -6.84
C GLY A 56 -0.15 0.71 -5.50
N LYS A 57 0.67 1.46 -4.76
CA LYS A 57 0.32 2.11 -3.48
C LYS A 57 0.15 3.62 -3.61
N PHE A 58 -0.02 4.12 -4.82
CA PHE A 58 -0.22 5.53 -5.13
C PHE A 58 -1.67 5.80 -5.52
N VAL A 59 -2.17 6.96 -5.12
CA VAL A 59 -3.39 7.57 -5.66
C VAL A 59 -2.96 8.64 -6.65
N ALA A 60 -3.55 8.66 -7.83
CA ALA A 60 -3.40 9.69 -8.84
C ALA A 60 -4.76 10.36 -9.06
N VAL A 61 -4.86 11.65 -8.77
CA VAL A 61 -6.01 12.49 -9.06
C VAL A 61 -5.70 13.28 -10.32
N GLU A 62 -6.45 13.04 -11.39
CA GLU A 62 -6.35 13.78 -12.63
C GLU A 62 -7.25 15.01 -12.58
N ALA A 63 -6.71 16.17 -12.93
CA ALA A 63 -7.42 17.43 -13.01
C ALA A 63 -6.99 18.16 -14.30
N ASP A 64 -7.84 18.12 -15.34
CA ASP A 64 -7.63 18.77 -16.65
C ASP A 64 -6.21 18.61 -17.18
N GLY A 65 -5.72 17.35 -17.28
CA GLY A 65 -4.42 16.99 -17.84
C GLY A 65 -3.22 17.19 -16.91
N LEU A 66 -3.44 17.55 -15.64
CA LEU A 66 -2.44 17.44 -14.58
C LEU A 66 -2.80 16.36 -13.59
N PHE A 67 -1.80 15.76 -12.97
CA PHE A 67 -1.98 14.73 -11.95
C PHE A 67 -1.43 15.19 -10.60
N LEU A 68 -2.24 15.12 -9.55
CA LEU A 68 -1.77 15.09 -8.18
C LEU A 68 -1.55 13.62 -7.79
N VAL A 69 -0.28 13.22 -7.66
CA VAL A 69 0.09 11.86 -7.25
C VAL A 69 0.46 11.84 -5.78
N VAL A 70 -0.09 10.89 -5.03
CA VAL A 70 0.07 10.78 -3.58
C VAL A 70 0.59 9.40 -3.19
N HIS A 71 1.70 9.35 -2.45
CA HIS A 71 2.19 8.16 -1.76
C HIS A 71 2.16 8.36 -0.26
N PHE A 72 1.32 7.61 0.44
CA PHE A 72 1.05 7.80 1.88
C PHE A 72 2.17 7.31 2.81
N ALA A 73 3.16 6.60 2.31
CA ALA A 73 4.22 5.98 3.12
C ALA A 73 3.67 5.19 4.32
N ARG A 74 4.30 5.28 5.50
CA ARG A 74 3.88 4.53 6.70
C ARG A 74 2.79 5.25 7.50
N GLY A 75 2.93 6.55 7.67
CA GLY A 75 2.12 7.37 8.56
C GLY A 75 1.05 8.19 7.86
N GLY A 76 1.10 8.26 6.54
CA GLY A 76 0.19 9.08 5.75
C GLY A 76 -1.23 8.52 5.69
N TRP A 77 -2.17 9.45 5.58
CA TRP A 77 -3.58 9.15 5.30
C TRP A 77 -4.31 10.37 4.77
N LEU A 78 -5.51 10.12 4.25
CA LEU A 78 -6.43 11.15 3.78
C LEU A 78 -7.66 11.21 4.69
N THR A 79 -8.12 12.41 4.99
CA THR A 79 -9.38 12.68 5.67
C THR A 79 -10.26 13.53 4.77
N TRP A 80 -11.45 13.06 4.49
CA TRP A 80 -12.46 13.76 3.71
C TRP A 80 -13.30 14.67 4.60
N TYR A 81 -13.75 15.81 4.08
CA TYR A 81 -14.66 16.75 4.72
C TYR A 81 -15.74 17.17 3.73
N GLU A 82 -17.01 17.08 4.15
CA GLU A 82 -18.14 17.70 3.42
C GLU A 82 -18.08 19.23 3.52
N ALA A 83 -17.50 19.76 4.59
CA ALA A 83 -17.16 21.16 4.78
C ALA A 83 -15.71 21.26 5.26
N ALA A 84 -14.81 21.67 4.39
CA ALA A 84 -13.39 21.78 4.70
C ALA A 84 -13.15 22.83 5.82
N PRO A 85 -12.19 22.59 6.74
CA PRO A 85 -11.91 23.56 7.81
C PRO A 85 -11.60 24.94 7.26
N ALA A 86 -12.27 25.98 7.80
CA ALA A 86 -12.16 27.36 7.29
C ALA A 86 -10.76 27.98 7.48
N ASN A 87 -10.00 27.54 8.50
CA ASN A 87 -8.65 28.02 8.75
C ASN A 87 -7.67 27.53 7.68
N ARG A 88 -6.81 28.42 7.21
CA ARG A 88 -5.73 28.05 6.26
C ARG A 88 -4.77 27.04 6.89
N ALA A 89 -4.31 26.10 6.06
CA ALA A 89 -3.20 25.24 6.42
C ALA A 89 -1.92 26.07 6.63
N ARG A 90 -1.23 25.83 7.74
CA ARG A 90 0.02 26.56 8.05
C ARG A 90 1.17 25.56 8.17
N PRO A 91 2.34 25.86 7.61
CA PRO A 91 3.55 25.07 7.85
C PRO A 91 3.87 25.04 9.36
N GLY A 92 4.29 23.86 9.86
CA GLY A 92 4.62 23.75 11.28
C GLY A 92 4.71 22.31 11.75
N ARG A 93 4.51 22.11 13.08
CA ARG A 93 4.56 20.78 13.73
C ARG A 93 3.29 19.94 13.55
N SER A 94 2.30 20.43 12.81
CA SER A 94 1.06 19.70 12.50
C SER A 94 1.35 18.44 11.67
N PRO A 95 0.57 17.37 11.83
CA PRO A 95 0.62 16.23 10.92
C PRO A 95 0.13 16.54 9.50
N LEU A 96 -0.52 17.68 9.27
CA LEU A 96 -1.02 18.12 7.98
C LEU A 96 0.13 18.31 6.98
N ALA A 97 0.01 17.70 5.81
CA ALA A 97 0.95 17.87 4.70
C ALA A 97 0.37 18.71 3.57
N LEU A 98 -0.87 18.45 3.21
CA LEU A 98 -1.60 19.15 2.15
C LEU A 98 -3.08 19.23 2.52
N ARG A 99 -3.71 20.38 2.27
CA ARG A 99 -5.16 20.55 2.22
C ARG A 99 -5.58 20.92 0.81
N VAL A 100 -6.58 20.22 0.28
CA VAL A 100 -7.22 20.55 -0.99
C VAL A 100 -8.65 20.99 -0.69
N ARG A 101 -9.02 22.16 -1.20
CA ARG A 101 -10.37 22.70 -1.15
C ARG A 101 -11.03 22.53 -2.51
N LEU A 102 -12.30 22.18 -2.48
CA LEU A 102 -13.11 21.95 -3.67
C LEU A 102 -14.27 22.94 -3.68
N ASP A 103 -14.84 23.14 -4.86
CA ASP A 103 -16.08 23.86 -5.02
C ASP A 103 -17.20 23.33 -4.11
N GLY A 104 -18.10 24.19 -3.71
CA GLY A 104 -19.15 23.85 -2.74
C GLY A 104 -18.67 23.66 -1.30
N GLY A 105 -17.40 24.00 -1.00
CA GLY A 105 -16.83 24.02 0.35
C GLY A 105 -16.34 22.68 0.88
N ALA A 106 -16.44 21.59 0.11
CA ALA A 106 -15.88 20.29 0.47
C ALA A 106 -14.35 20.29 0.32
N GLY A 107 -13.69 19.20 0.76
CA GLY A 107 -12.25 19.06 0.57
C GLY A 107 -11.66 17.88 1.32
N PHE A 108 -10.34 17.78 1.28
CA PHE A 108 -9.62 16.74 2.01
C PHE A 108 -8.27 17.22 2.55
N ASP A 109 -7.86 16.61 3.64
CA ASP A 109 -6.54 16.75 4.22
C ASP A 109 -5.71 15.49 3.99
N ILE A 110 -4.47 15.67 3.55
CA ILE A 110 -3.45 14.63 3.57
C ILE A 110 -2.55 14.90 4.77
N THR A 111 -2.49 13.93 5.69
CA THR A 111 -1.72 14.03 6.92
C THR A 111 -0.67 12.95 7.01
N GLU A 112 0.41 13.17 7.75
CA GLU A 112 1.40 12.16 8.07
C GLU A 112 1.72 12.15 9.56
N MET A 113 1.33 11.06 10.22
CA MET A 113 1.63 10.81 11.63
C MET A 113 3.04 10.24 11.80
N GLY A 114 3.63 10.45 12.98
CA GLY A 114 4.96 9.94 13.32
C GLY A 114 6.09 10.94 13.06
N THR A 115 7.29 10.58 13.50
CA THR A 115 8.49 11.44 13.45
C THR A 115 9.23 11.36 12.12
N GLU A 116 9.23 10.18 11.48
CA GLU A 116 9.82 10.01 10.15
C GLU A 116 8.82 10.44 9.07
N LYS A 117 9.09 11.53 8.39
CA LYS A 117 8.27 12.07 7.30
C LYS A 117 8.74 11.49 5.97
N ARG A 118 7.90 10.66 5.34
CA ARG A 118 8.16 9.98 4.06
C ARG A 118 7.01 10.07 3.07
N LEU A 119 5.92 10.75 3.45
CA LEU A 119 4.82 11.07 2.55
C LEU A 119 5.38 11.84 1.36
N ALA A 120 4.91 11.51 0.16
CA ALA A 120 5.39 12.16 -1.04
C ALA A 120 4.21 12.52 -1.96
N LEU A 121 4.29 13.73 -2.49
CA LEU A 121 3.33 14.36 -3.39
C LEU A 121 4.07 14.79 -4.65
N TRP A 122 3.46 14.60 -5.79
CA TRP A 122 3.96 15.11 -7.08
C TRP A 122 2.79 15.79 -7.81
N VAL A 123 3.12 16.86 -8.53
CA VAL A 123 2.27 17.43 -9.57
C VAL A 123 3.02 17.23 -10.88
N VAL A 124 2.39 16.52 -11.83
CA VAL A 124 3.02 16.10 -13.08
C VAL A 124 2.03 16.17 -14.24
N ARG A 125 2.55 16.22 -15.48
CA ARG A 125 1.74 16.17 -16.71
C ARG A 125 1.48 14.75 -17.18
N ALA A 126 2.39 13.81 -16.81
CA ALA A 126 2.25 12.39 -17.11
C ALA A 126 2.71 11.54 -15.92
N LEU A 127 2.09 10.37 -15.72
CA LEU A 127 2.36 9.51 -14.55
C LEU A 127 3.76 8.90 -14.57
N ASP A 128 4.37 8.72 -15.74
CA ASP A 128 5.75 8.23 -15.91
C ASP A 128 6.83 9.26 -15.50
N GLU A 129 6.47 10.53 -15.36
CA GLU A 129 7.34 11.54 -14.75
C GLU A 129 7.57 11.31 -13.24
N VAL A 130 6.80 10.43 -12.60
CA VAL A 130 6.99 10.05 -11.20
C VAL A 130 7.89 8.82 -11.13
N PRO A 131 9.19 8.94 -10.75
CA PRO A 131 10.16 7.86 -10.90
C PRO A 131 9.75 6.54 -10.22
N PRO A 132 9.17 6.53 -9.00
CA PRO A 132 8.71 5.29 -8.40
C PRO A 132 7.47 4.69 -9.08
N LEU A 133 6.66 5.45 -9.84
CA LEU A 133 5.57 4.90 -10.65
C LEU A 133 6.10 4.23 -11.92
N ALA A 134 7.04 4.89 -12.61
CA ALA A 134 7.68 4.34 -13.81
C ALA A 134 8.40 3.01 -13.53
N ALA A 135 8.83 2.78 -12.29
CA ALA A 135 9.52 1.57 -11.86
C ALA A 135 8.60 0.47 -11.30
N LEU A 136 7.28 0.65 -11.31
CA LEU A 136 6.36 -0.36 -10.77
C LEU A 136 6.35 -1.62 -11.63
N GLY A 137 6.36 -2.77 -10.95
CA GLY A 137 6.13 -4.07 -11.57
C GLY A 137 4.66 -4.35 -11.85
N ILE A 138 4.34 -5.62 -12.04
CA ILE A 138 2.99 -6.06 -12.38
C ILE A 138 2.01 -5.79 -11.22
N ASP A 139 0.82 -5.32 -11.54
CA ASP A 139 -0.27 -5.20 -10.58
C ASP A 139 -1.01 -6.52 -10.44
N PRO A 140 -1.07 -7.11 -9.23
CA PRO A 140 -1.63 -8.44 -9.03
C PRO A 140 -3.15 -8.54 -9.19
N LEU A 141 -3.87 -7.43 -9.36
CA LEU A 141 -5.30 -7.41 -9.64
C LEU A 141 -5.62 -7.14 -11.12
N THR A 142 -4.62 -7.17 -11.99
CA THR A 142 -4.83 -7.06 -13.45
C THR A 142 -4.84 -8.44 -14.13
N PRO A 143 -5.52 -8.59 -15.27
CA PRO A 143 -5.53 -9.84 -16.03
C PRO A 143 -4.15 -10.30 -16.50
N SER A 144 -3.17 -9.41 -16.54
CA SER A 144 -1.77 -9.73 -16.91
C SER A 144 -1.01 -10.49 -15.81
N PHE A 145 -1.48 -10.47 -14.57
CA PHE A 145 -0.91 -11.26 -13.48
C PHE A 145 -1.44 -12.69 -13.54
N THR A 146 -0.80 -13.53 -14.33
CA THR A 146 -1.12 -14.96 -14.49
C THR A 146 -0.12 -15.83 -13.73
N PRO A 147 -0.42 -17.14 -13.48
CA PRO A 147 0.56 -18.06 -12.91
C PRO A 147 1.88 -18.09 -13.68
N GLU A 148 1.85 -18.03 -15.02
CA GLU A 148 3.04 -18.01 -15.88
C GLU A 148 3.80 -16.68 -15.73
N ALA A 149 3.10 -15.55 -15.59
CA ALA A 149 3.74 -14.26 -15.31
C ALA A 149 4.46 -14.32 -13.97
N LEU A 150 3.79 -14.84 -12.94
CA LEU A 150 4.39 -15.03 -11.62
C LEU A 150 5.60 -15.97 -11.68
N ALA A 151 5.51 -17.09 -12.41
CA ALA A 151 6.62 -18.04 -12.58
C ALA A 151 7.87 -17.36 -13.15
N ARG A 152 7.72 -16.52 -14.20
CA ARG A 152 8.82 -15.75 -14.78
C ARG A 152 9.45 -14.81 -13.75
N LEU A 153 8.62 -14.01 -13.04
CA LEU A 153 9.09 -13.07 -12.01
C LEU A 153 9.84 -13.77 -10.88
N LEU A 154 9.37 -14.94 -10.45
CA LEU A 154 10.04 -15.74 -9.42
C LEU A 154 11.39 -16.26 -9.91
N THR A 155 11.47 -16.74 -11.15
CA THR A 155 12.70 -17.23 -11.78
C THR A 155 13.72 -16.09 -11.91
N GLU A 156 13.31 -14.95 -12.44
CA GLU A 156 14.14 -13.73 -12.59
C GLU A 156 14.64 -13.18 -11.24
N SER A 157 13.87 -13.38 -10.17
CA SER A 157 14.26 -13.00 -8.82
C SER A 157 15.30 -13.92 -8.18
N GLY A 158 15.60 -15.06 -8.80
CA GLY A 158 16.65 -16.01 -8.42
C GLY A 158 16.53 -16.47 -6.97
N GLY A 159 17.64 -16.38 -6.22
CA GLY A 159 17.72 -16.81 -4.82
C GLY A 159 17.01 -15.91 -3.80
N ALA A 160 16.27 -14.90 -4.23
CA ALA A 160 15.48 -14.05 -3.33
C ALA A 160 14.42 -14.89 -2.57
N THR A 161 14.04 -14.43 -1.38
CA THR A 161 12.96 -15.07 -0.61
C THR A 161 11.60 -14.68 -1.19
N LEU A 162 10.59 -15.56 -1.09
CA LEU A 162 9.22 -15.24 -1.52
C LEU A 162 8.71 -13.94 -0.90
N LYS A 163 8.95 -13.75 0.41
CA LYS A 163 8.59 -12.49 1.08
C LYS A 163 9.29 -11.28 0.45
N GLY A 164 10.55 -11.42 0.07
CA GLY A 164 11.32 -10.38 -0.62
C GLY A 164 10.70 -10.03 -1.97
N VAL A 165 10.43 -11.03 -2.80
CA VAL A 165 9.83 -10.87 -4.14
C VAL A 165 8.46 -10.17 -4.03
N LEU A 166 7.56 -10.70 -3.20
CA LEU A 166 6.21 -10.16 -3.03
C LEU A 166 6.20 -8.69 -2.55
N THR A 167 7.20 -8.26 -1.78
CA THR A 167 7.24 -6.88 -1.25
C THR A 167 8.05 -5.90 -2.10
N THR A 168 8.73 -6.38 -3.14
CA THR A 168 9.50 -5.55 -4.07
C THR A 168 8.57 -4.92 -5.11
N GLN A 169 8.38 -3.59 -5.01
CA GLN A 169 7.39 -2.87 -5.81
C GLN A 169 7.67 -2.87 -7.31
N SER A 170 8.93 -3.02 -7.71
CA SER A 170 9.33 -3.17 -9.12
C SER A 170 9.12 -4.58 -9.67
N VAL A 171 8.71 -5.55 -8.84
CA VAL A 171 8.35 -6.91 -9.25
C VAL A 171 6.83 -7.09 -9.19
N ILE A 172 6.24 -6.87 -8.01
CA ILE A 172 4.79 -6.94 -7.78
C ILE A 172 4.34 -5.63 -7.11
N ALA A 173 3.58 -4.83 -7.83
CA ALA A 173 3.12 -3.54 -7.35
C ALA A 173 2.03 -3.69 -6.28
N GLY A 174 2.06 -2.83 -5.28
CA GLY A 174 0.96 -2.71 -4.32
C GLY A 174 1.03 -3.67 -3.12
N VAL A 175 1.67 -4.83 -3.23
CA VAL A 175 1.83 -5.77 -2.11
C VAL A 175 2.86 -5.24 -1.12
N GLY A 176 2.54 -5.30 0.16
CA GLY A 176 3.43 -4.87 1.23
C GLY A 176 3.62 -5.93 2.31
N ASN A 177 4.00 -5.46 3.49
CA ASN A 177 4.37 -6.36 4.58
C ASN A 177 3.19 -7.21 5.09
N ALA A 178 2.00 -6.59 5.21
CA ALA A 178 0.84 -7.28 5.74
C ALA A 178 0.30 -8.31 4.74
N TYR A 179 -0.06 -7.87 3.54
CA TYR A 179 -0.67 -8.78 2.57
C TYR A 179 0.28 -9.85 2.04
N SER A 180 1.59 -9.65 2.07
CA SER A 180 2.52 -10.74 1.77
C SER A 180 2.61 -11.79 2.89
N ASP A 181 2.43 -11.43 4.17
CA ASP A 181 2.28 -12.44 5.25
C ASP A 181 1.00 -13.26 5.04
N GLU A 182 -0.12 -12.58 4.75
CA GLU A 182 -1.42 -13.21 4.52
C GLU A 182 -1.41 -14.14 3.32
N ALA A 183 -0.88 -13.70 2.18
CA ALA A 183 -0.80 -14.51 0.96
C ALA A 183 0.08 -15.75 1.15
N LEU A 184 1.23 -15.60 1.80
CA LEU A 184 2.11 -16.74 2.12
C LEU A 184 1.49 -17.71 3.11
N PHE A 185 0.68 -17.21 4.04
CA PHE A 185 -0.08 -18.06 4.97
C PHE A 185 -1.14 -18.87 4.24
N VAL A 186 -1.94 -18.24 3.38
CA VAL A 186 -2.97 -18.91 2.57
C VAL A 186 -2.35 -19.93 1.62
N ALA A 187 -1.24 -19.58 0.97
CA ALA A 187 -0.50 -20.48 0.08
C ALA A 187 0.22 -21.64 0.82
N LYS A 188 0.28 -21.61 2.17
CA LYS A 188 1.06 -22.58 2.99
C LYS A 188 2.53 -22.62 2.63
N LEU A 189 3.10 -21.46 2.27
CA LEU A 189 4.49 -21.34 1.87
C LEU A 189 5.31 -20.57 2.91
N SER A 190 6.54 -21.05 3.15
CA SER A 190 7.47 -20.37 4.04
C SER A 190 7.87 -18.99 3.46
N PRO A 191 7.85 -17.92 4.28
CA PRO A 191 8.35 -16.61 3.85
C PRO A 191 9.82 -16.63 3.37
N TYR A 192 10.61 -17.60 3.85
CA TYR A 192 12.03 -17.76 3.50
C TYR A 192 12.27 -18.72 2.34
N ARG A 193 11.22 -19.35 1.80
CA ARG A 193 11.36 -20.19 0.59
C ARG A 193 11.99 -19.37 -0.52
N ARG A 194 12.99 -19.92 -1.20
CA ARG A 194 13.61 -19.29 -2.36
C ARG A 194 12.63 -19.25 -3.52
N ALA A 195 12.60 -18.12 -4.22
CA ALA A 195 11.67 -17.86 -5.32
C ALA A 195 11.92 -18.83 -6.50
N ASP A 196 13.20 -19.10 -6.81
CA ASP A 196 13.62 -19.99 -7.90
C ASP A 196 13.45 -21.50 -7.62
N ARG A 197 12.80 -21.86 -6.51
CA ARG A 197 12.65 -23.26 -6.07
C ARG A 197 11.20 -23.69 -5.88
N LEU A 198 10.24 -22.97 -6.45
CA LEU A 198 8.85 -23.37 -6.45
C LEU A 198 8.54 -24.30 -7.62
N GLY A 199 7.77 -25.35 -7.34
CA GLY A 199 7.17 -26.18 -8.38
C GLY A 199 5.89 -25.53 -8.95
N PRO A 200 5.38 -26.03 -10.09
CA PRO A 200 4.19 -25.46 -10.75
C PRO A 200 2.99 -25.33 -9.81
N GLU A 201 2.66 -26.36 -9.05
CA GLU A 201 1.54 -26.35 -8.08
C GLU A 201 1.74 -25.33 -6.96
N GLU A 202 2.99 -25.11 -6.51
CA GLU A 202 3.28 -24.08 -5.49
C GLU A 202 3.10 -22.67 -6.07
N ILE A 203 3.44 -22.48 -7.38
CA ILE A 203 3.26 -21.21 -8.08
C ILE A 203 1.79 -20.89 -8.25
N GLU A 204 0.96 -21.86 -8.68
CA GLU A 204 -0.50 -21.70 -8.79
C GLU A 204 -1.09 -21.32 -7.43
N ARG A 205 -0.79 -22.08 -6.36
CA ARG A 205 -1.29 -21.76 -5.01
C ARG A 205 -0.86 -20.38 -4.54
N LEU A 206 0.37 -19.95 -4.86
CA LEU A 206 0.86 -18.63 -4.49
C LEU A 206 0.12 -17.52 -5.27
N HIS A 207 -0.05 -17.73 -6.58
CA HIS A 207 -0.83 -16.83 -7.43
C HIS A 207 -2.24 -16.64 -6.90
N ASP A 208 -2.97 -17.74 -6.70
CA ASP A 208 -4.36 -17.71 -6.23
C ASP A 208 -4.48 -17.10 -4.85
N ALA A 209 -3.54 -17.40 -3.96
CA ALA A 209 -3.50 -16.79 -2.62
C ALA A 209 -3.27 -15.28 -2.68
N VAL A 210 -2.39 -14.78 -3.56
CA VAL A 210 -2.16 -13.34 -3.73
C VAL A 210 -3.42 -12.67 -4.25
N VAL A 211 -4.01 -13.19 -5.32
CA VAL A 211 -5.21 -12.62 -5.93
C VAL A 211 -6.39 -12.64 -4.96
N THR A 212 -6.65 -13.81 -4.34
CA THR A 212 -7.77 -13.97 -3.41
C THR A 212 -7.67 -13.04 -2.21
N VAL A 213 -6.51 -13.02 -1.54
CA VAL A 213 -6.31 -12.19 -0.33
C VAL A 213 -6.48 -10.71 -0.64
N LEU A 214 -5.99 -10.25 -1.79
CA LEU A 214 -6.10 -8.84 -2.17
C LEU A 214 -7.52 -8.49 -2.62
N SER A 215 -8.17 -9.35 -3.42
CA SER A 215 -9.54 -9.12 -3.90
C SER A 215 -10.55 -9.12 -2.76
N GLU A 216 -10.50 -10.12 -1.87
CA GLU A 216 -11.34 -10.16 -0.66
C GLU A 216 -11.16 -8.91 0.20
N ALA A 217 -9.91 -8.42 0.33
CA ALA A 217 -9.65 -7.21 1.09
C ALA A 217 -10.22 -5.96 0.41
N VAL A 218 -10.08 -5.83 -0.92
CA VAL A 218 -10.68 -4.72 -1.68
C VAL A 218 -12.20 -4.75 -1.55
N GLU A 219 -12.82 -5.91 -1.77
CA GLU A 219 -14.28 -6.07 -1.67
C GLU A 219 -14.80 -5.68 -0.29
N ARG A 220 -14.18 -6.19 0.77
CA ARG A 220 -14.54 -5.86 2.16
C ARG A 220 -14.40 -4.38 2.48
N LEU A 221 -13.36 -3.72 1.97
CA LEU A 221 -13.08 -2.31 2.23
C LEU A 221 -13.92 -1.36 1.37
N THR A 222 -14.40 -1.83 0.20
CA THR A 222 -15.23 -1.02 -0.69
C THR A 222 -16.57 -0.70 -0.02
N GLY A 223 -16.94 0.57 0.00
CA GLY A 223 -18.15 1.08 0.66
C GLY A 223 -17.97 1.49 2.12
N LEU A 224 -16.82 1.19 2.74
CA LEU A 224 -16.50 1.75 4.05
C LEU A 224 -16.12 3.23 3.93
N GLY A 225 -16.42 4.00 4.98
CA GLY A 225 -15.93 5.38 5.10
C GLY A 225 -14.40 5.46 5.12
N ILE A 226 -13.84 6.50 4.52
CA ILE A 226 -12.37 6.70 4.40
C ILE A 226 -11.65 6.56 5.76
N GLY A 227 -12.29 7.03 6.84
CA GLY A 227 -11.76 6.93 8.21
C GLY A 227 -11.70 5.49 8.76
N GLU A 228 -12.51 4.57 8.24
CA GLU A 228 -12.66 3.20 8.74
C GLU A 228 -11.68 2.22 8.10
N LEU A 229 -11.17 2.52 6.89
CA LEU A 229 -10.34 1.62 6.09
C LEU A 229 -9.12 1.06 6.84
N LYS A 230 -8.44 1.90 7.63
CA LYS A 230 -7.27 1.46 8.42
C LYS A 230 -7.62 0.56 9.61
N ALA A 231 -8.75 0.81 10.25
CA ALA A 231 -9.20 0.06 11.42
C ALA A 231 -9.64 -1.36 11.00
N ASP A 232 -10.32 -1.47 9.87
CA ASP A 232 -10.76 -2.75 9.33
C ASP A 232 -9.59 -3.65 8.96
N LYS A 233 -8.55 -3.12 8.31
CA LYS A 233 -7.33 -3.88 7.98
C LYS A 233 -6.82 -4.68 9.18
N LYS A 234 -6.65 -4.03 10.33
CA LYS A 234 -6.09 -4.67 11.53
C LYS A 234 -6.95 -5.83 12.03
N ARG A 235 -8.28 -5.70 11.95
CA ARG A 235 -9.22 -6.73 12.42
C ARG A 235 -9.26 -7.96 11.52
N ALA A 236 -9.06 -7.77 10.21
CA ALA A 236 -9.23 -8.81 9.20
C ALA A 236 -7.99 -9.68 8.96
N MET A 237 -6.82 -9.35 9.51
CA MET A 237 -5.60 -10.14 9.31
C MET A 237 -5.66 -11.49 10.01
N ARG A 238 -5.20 -12.54 9.31
CA ARG A 238 -5.14 -13.93 9.82
C ARG A 238 -3.87 -14.16 10.65
N VAL A 239 -2.73 -13.64 10.20
CA VAL A 239 -1.43 -13.82 10.87
C VAL A 239 -0.68 -12.50 11.09
N HIS A 240 -0.84 -11.52 10.19
CA HIS A 240 -0.11 -10.25 10.32
C HIS A 240 -0.56 -9.45 11.54
N GLY A 241 0.40 -9.09 12.41
CA GLY A 241 0.13 -8.38 13.66
C GLY A 241 -0.45 -9.25 14.79
N ARG A 242 -0.50 -10.58 14.62
CA ARG A 242 -1.10 -11.53 15.58
C ARG A 242 -0.07 -12.43 16.25
N THR A 243 1.13 -11.94 16.45
CA THR A 243 2.22 -12.69 17.14
C THR A 243 1.80 -13.13 18.54
N GLY A 244 1.98 -14.41 18.86
CA GLY A 244 1.59 -15.00 20.12
C GLY A 244 0.16 -15.50 20.20
N GLU A 245 -0.69 -15.15 19.23
CA GLU A 245 -2.07 -15.64 19.14
C GLU A 245 -2.13 -17.04 18.49
N PRO A 246 -3.21 -17.81 18.73
CA PRO A 246 -3.41 -19.08 18.05
C PRO A 246 -3.69 -18.88 16.56
N CYS A 247 -3.10 -19.73 15.75
CA CYS A 247 -3.35 -19.79 14.30
C CYS A 247 -4.83 -20.13 14.04
N PRO A 248 -5.56 -19.38 13.20
CA PRO A 248 -6.97 -19.61 12.93
C PRO A 248 -7.26 -20.96 12.24
N GLU A 249 -6.25 -21.59 11.62
CA GLU A 249 -6.44 -22.87 10.93
C GLU A 249 -6.00 -24.09 11.73
N CYS A 250 -4.87 -24.01 12.46
CA CYS A 250 -4.31 -25.20 13.12
C CYS A 250 -4.12 -25.07 14.63
N GLY A 251 -4.40 -23.89 15.20
CA GLY A 251 -4.26 -23.62 16.64
C GLY A 251 -2.82 -23.41 17.14
N ASP A 252 -1.80 -23.65 16.30
CA ASP A 252 -0.40 -23.40 16.70
C ASP A 252 -0.14 -21.91 16.90
N THR A 253 0.88 -21.57 17.69
CA THR A 253 1.20 -20.17 17.98
C THR A 253 1.81 -19.45 16.77
N ILE A 254 1.20 -18.33 16.35
CA ILE A 254 1.76 -17.44 15.33
C ILE A 254 3.07 -16.85 15.83
N ARG A 255 4.12 -16.98 15.03
CA ARG A 255 5.46 -16.48 15.34
C ARG A 255 5.84 -15.29 14.48
N GLN A 256 6.83 -14.54 14.99
CA GLN A 256 7.41 -13.39 14.31
C GLN A 256 8.89 -13.57 14.12
N VAL A 257 9.39 -13.08 12.98
CA VAL A 257 10.80 -12.80 12.74
C VAL A 257 10.97 -11.30 12.52
N SER A 258 11.97 -10.71 13.18
CA SER A 258 12.24 -9.28 13.09
C SER A 258 13.50 -9.00 12.27
N PHE A 259 13.40 -7.99 11.40
CA PHE A 259 14.50 -7.49 10.59
C PHE A 259 14.62 -6.00 10.81
N SER A 260 15.75 -5.48 11.22
CA SER A 260 15.95 -4.03 11.31
C SER A 260 14.68 -3.24 11.68
N THR A 261 13.95 -2.74 10.67
CA THR A 261 12.72 -1.93 10.82
C THR A 261 11.44 -2.65 10.41
N LYS A 262 11.50 -3.92 10.00
CA LYS A 262 10.37 -4.73 9.54
C LYS A 262 10.27 -6.02 10.33
N SER A 263 9.08 -6.58 10.41
CA SER A 263 8.82 -7.93 10.92
C SER A 263 7.93 -8.68 9.94
N LEU A 264 7.99 -9.99 9.96
CA LEU A 264 7.03 -10.87 9.30
C LEU A 264 6.38 -11.78 10.33
N GLN A 265 5.14 -12.15 10.08
CA GLN A 265 4.41 -13.09 10.91
C GLN A 265 4.05 -14.33 10.08
N TYR A 266 4.08 -15.50 10.73
CA TYR A 266 3.81 -16.77 10.10
C TYR A 266 3.36 -17.82 11.11
N CYS A 267 2.68 -18.87 10.63
CA CYS A 267 2.37 -20.05 11.43
C CYS A 267 3.40 -21.15 11.14
N PRO A 268 4.18 -21.62 12.14
CA PRO A 268 5.17 -22.67 11.93
C PRO A 268 4.57 -23.96 11.37
N ARG A 269 3.47 -24.41 11.94
CA ARG A 269 2.81 -25.67 11.54
C ARG A 269 2.30 -25.60 10.11
N CYS A 270 1.63 -24.50 9.72
CA CYS A 270 1.04 -24.36 8.39
C CYS A 270 2.08 -24.09 7.29
N GLN A 271 3.18 -23.37 7.59
CA GLN A 271 4.06 -22.83 6.56
C GLN A 271 5.48 -23.41 6.57
N THR A 272 5.92 -24.02 7.67
CA THR A 272 7.31 -24.50 7.82
C THR A 272 7.41 -25.91 8.43
N ALA A 273 6.36 -26.72 8.33
CA ALA A 273 6.28 -28.07 8.90
C ALA A 273 6.70 -28.13 10.38
N GLY A 274 6.29 -27.13 11.17
CA GLY A 274 6.58 -26.99 12.60
C GLY A 274 7.97 -26.41 12.93
N ARG A 275 8.80 -26.14 11.94
CA ARG A 275 10.17 -25.62 12.16
C ARG A 275 10.15 -24.10 12.33
N PRO A 276 10.68 -23.56 13.44
CA PRO A 276 10.84 -22.12 13.60
C PRO A 276 11.82 -21.55 12.58
N LEU A 277 11.49 -20.39 12.02
CA LEU A 277 12.41 -19.64 11.18
C LEU A 277 13.47 -18.96 12.05
N ALA A 278 14.71 -18.92 11.56
CA ALA A 278 15.81 -18.25 12.28
C ALA A 278 15.57 -16.73 12.33
N ASP A 279 15.59 -16.19 13.53
CA ASP A 279 15.64 -14.74 13.76
C ASP A 279 17.10 -14.28 13.83
N ARG A 280 17.52 -13.48 12.85
CA ARG A 280 18.92 -12.99 12.77
C ARG A 280 19.30 -12.04 13.93
N ARG A 281 18.36 -11.49 14.67
CA ARG A 281 18.64 -10.71 15.87
C ARG A 281 19.09 -11.61 17.01
N LEU A 282 18.38 -12.71 17.22
CA LEU A 282 18.74 -13.69 18.27
C LEU A 282 20.08 -14.36 17.96
N SER A 283 20.38 -14.68 16.69
CA SER A 283 21.64 -15.32 16.31
C SER A 283 22.88 -14.40 16.43
N ARG A 284 22.71 -13.07 16.55
CA ARG A 284 23.79 -12.11 16.84
C ARG A 284 24.05 -11.91 18.34
N LEU A 285 23.08 -12.24 19.18
CA LEU A 285 23.18 -12.15 20.64
C LEU A 285 23.72 -13.44 21.25
N LEU A 286 23.81 -14.53 20.48
CA LEU A 286 24.34 -15.84 20.91
C LEU A 286 25.74 -16.13 20.36
N LYS A 287 26.46 -15.11 19.84
CA LYS A 287 27.87 -15.18 19.44
C LYS A 287 28.72 -14.33 20.44
#